data_546d761acef4506162c8825610371b1a
#
_entry.id   546d761acef4506162c8825610371b1a
#
_cell.length_a   1.000
_cell.length_b   1.000
_cell.length_c   1.000
_cell.angle_alpha   90.00
_cell.angle_beta   90.00
_cell.angle_gamma   90.00
#
_symmetry.space_group_name_H-M   'P 1'
#
loop_
_entity.id
_entity.type
_entity.pdbx_description
1 polymer ?
#
loop_
_entity_poly.entity_id
_entity_poly.type
_entity_poly.pdbx_seq_one_letter_code
_entity_poly.pdbx_strand_id
1 'polypeptide(L)'
;MQTTLVMTVLGPDRPGIVEALSACVKSCEGNWLESRLAHLAGHFAGIVQISLPLEKRGEFEESVARLEAEECLQCHFSASDPVPSTGKVVSFDVVGQDRPGIVFALTDLLAEFNANVESLDTHCSSAPMSGEILFHAELRVALPEDIDLNALEARLADIGDELMLDVHHG
;
A
#
# COMPACT_ATOMS: atom_id res chain seq x y z
N MET A 1 1.66 -30.26 -0.96
CA MET A 1 0.84 -29.25 -1.66
C MET A 1 1.16 -27.90 -1.07
N GLN A 2 1.39 -26.86 -1.88
CA GLN A 2 1.67 -25.50 -1.39
C GLN A 2 0.38 -24.69 -1.28
N THR A 3 0.30 -23.80 -0.30
CA THR A 3 -0.76 -22.83 -0.15
C THR A 3 -0.16 -21.43 -0.12
N THR A 4 -0.88 -20.46 -0.67
CA THR A 4 -0.49 -19.04 -0.61
C THR A 4 -1.44 -18.30 0.33
N LEU A 5 -0.88 -17.54 1.24
CA LEU A 5 -1.61 -16.75 2.21
C LEU A 5 -1.20 -15.28 2.08
N VAL A 6 -2.14 -14.40 2.33
CA VAL A 6 -1.88 -12.99 2.59
C VAL A 6 -2.07 -12.73 4.08
N MET A 7 -1.06 -12.19 4.71
CA MET A 7 -1.06 -11.77 6.10
C MET A 7 -1.01 -10.25 6.16
N THR A 8 -1.93 -9.63 6.88
CA THR A 8 -1.79 -8.23 7.31
C THR A 8 -1.19 -8.17 8.69
N VAL A 9 -0.38 -7.16 8.98
CA VAL A 9 0.25 -6.95 10.28
C VAL A 9 0.11 -5.49 10.68
N LEU A 10 -0.20 -5.25 11.94
CA LEU A 10 -0.29 -3.91 12.55
C LEU A 10 0.18 -3.99 14.00
N GLY A 11 0.96 -3.01 14.45
CA GLY A 11 1.34 -2.89 15.86
C GLY A 11 2.28 -1.71 16.13
N PRO A 12 2.75 -1.55 17.37
CA PRO A 12 3.79 -0.57 17.70
C PRO A 12 5.08 -0.87 16.94
N ASP A 13 5.71 0.16 16.39
CA ASP A 13 6.97 -0.02 15.66
C ASP A 13 8.12 -0.34 16.63
N ARG A 14 8.88 -1.37 16.30
CA ARG A 14 10.08 -1.81 17.04
C ARG A 14 11.09 -2.48 16.11
N PRO A 15 12.39 -2.37 16.44
CA PRO A 15 13.41 -3.15 15.76
C PRO A 15 13.14 -4.66 15.89
N GLY A 16 13.32 -5.41 14.81
CA GLY A 16 13.22 -6.87 14.80
C GLY A 16 11.87 -7.46 14.39
N ILE A 17 10.79 -6.66 14.22
CA ILE A 17 9.46 -7.19 13.82
C ILE A 17 9.56 -8.00 12.53
N VAL A 18 10.20 -7.47 11.50
CA VAL A 18 10.32 -8.16 10.20
C VAL A 18 11.17 -9.43 10.32
N GLU A 19 12.22 -9.38 11.13
CA GLU A 19 13.05 -10.56 11.44
C GLU A 19 12.19 -11.66 12.10
N ALA A 20 11.43 -11.31 13.14
CA ALA A 20 10.59 -12.26 13.87
C ALA A 20 9.50 -12.87 12.96
N LEU A 21 8.82 -12.05 12.15
CA LEU A 21 7.84 -12.53 11.17
C LEU A 21 8.49 -13.46 10.13
N SER A 22 9.67 -13.09 9.61
CA SER A 22 10.38 -13.92 8.63
C SER A 22 10.89 -15.23 9.23
N ALA A 23 11.25 -15.23 10.52
CA ALA A 23 11.61 -16.44 11.25
C ALA A 23 10.42 -17.40 11.39
N CYS A 24 9.20 -16.89 11.65
CA CYS A 24 7.98 -17.72 11.63
C CYS A 24 7.76 -18.38 10.26
N VAL A 25 7.90 -17.60 9.18
CA VAL A 25 7.77 -18.14 7.80
C VAL A 25 8.82 -19.22 7.55
N LYS A 26 10.08 -18.95 7.89
CA LYS A 26 11.21 -19.88 7.69
C LYS A 26 11.03 -21.16 8.48
N SER A 27 10.57 -21.11 9.74
CA SER A 27 10.41 -22.29 10.60
C SER A 27 9.36 -23.27 10.07
N CYS A 28 8.40 -22.76 9.29
CA CYS A 28 7.35 -23.55 8.64
C CYS A 28 7.66 -23.91 7.18
N GLU A 29 8.94 -23.86 6.79
CA GLU A 29 9.39 -24.17 5.41
C GLU A 29 8.69 -23.28 4.36
N GLY A 30 8.27 -22.08 4.80
CA GLY A 30 7.59 -21.11 3.96
C GLY A 30 8.56 -20.22 3.19
N ASN A 31 8.02 -19.56 2.17
CA ASN A 31 8.70 -18.59 1.37
C ASN A 31 7.97 -17.23 1.42
N TRP A 32 8.71 -16.18 1.71
CA TRP A 32 8.24 -14.80 1.65
C TRP A 32 8.26 -14.34 0.20
N LEU A 33 7.10 -14.07 -0.40
CA LEU A 33 6.95 -13.79 -1.83
C LEU A 33 7.00 -12.30 -2.13
N GLU A 34 6.08 -11.54 -1.53
CA GLU A 34 5.93 -10.12 -1.74
C GLU A 34 5.46 -9.44 -0.47
N SER A 35 5.80 -8.17 -0.29
CA SER A 35 5.30 -7.40 0.84
C SER A 35 5.24 -5.90 0.55
N ARG A 36 4.36 -5.23 1.27
CA ARG A 36 4.30 -3.78 1.42
C ARG A 36 4.26 -3.50 2.92
N LEU A 37 5.33 -2.92 3.44
CA LEU A 37 5.50 -2.64 4.86
C LEU A 37 5.80 -1.16 5.03
N ALA A 38 5.21 -0.54 6.03
CA ALA A 38 5.37 0.87 6.32
C ALA A 38 5.48 1.14 7.83
N HIS A 39 6.21 2.19 8.15
CA HIS A 39 6.25 2.80 9.48
C HIS A 39 5.63 4.18 9.43
N LEU A 40 4.66 4.47 10.28
CA LEU A 40 4.02 5.77 10.37
C LEU A 40 3.64 6.10 11.81
N ALA A 41 4.08 7.26 12.30
CA ALA A 41 3.71 7.79 13.62
C ALA A 41 3.90 6.79 14.78
N GLY A 42 5.00 6.02 14.76
CA GLY A 42 5.32 5.02 15.78
C GLY A 42 4.55 3.70 15.64
N HIS A 43 3.86 3.50 14.53
CA HIS A 43 3.19 2.24 14.20
C HIS A 43 3.88 1.59 12.98
N PHE A 44 3.96 0.26 13.04
CA PHE A 44 4.35 -0.59 11.94
C PHE A 44 3.11 -1.26 11.37
N ALA A 45 2.95 -1.23 10.05
CA ALA A 45 1.83 -1.88 9.37
C ALA A 45 2.26 -2.46 8.02
N GLY A 46 1.53 -3.46 7.54
CA GLY A 46 1.74 -3.94 6.19
C GLY A 46 0.97 -5.17 5.78
N ILE A 47 1.25 -5.58 4.54
CA ILE A 47 0.67 -6.76 3.90
C ILE A 47 1.84 -7.60 3.39
N VAL A 48 1.77 -8.90 3.65
CA VAL A 48 2.79 -9.88 3.27
C VAL A 48 2.13 -11.06 2.58
N GLN A 49 2.63 -11.41 1.42
CA GLN A 49 2.25 -12.64 0.72
C GLN A 49 3.32 -13.70 0.96
N ILE A 50 2.89 -14.87 1.41
CA ILE A 50 3.74 -16.00 1.73
C ILE A 50 3.21 -17.27 1.08
N SER A 51 4.10 -18.21 0.74
CA SER A 51 3.73 -19.57 0.39
C SER A 51 4.36 -20.54 1.39
N LEU A 52 3.63 -21.59 1.73
CA LEU A 52 4.11 -22.64 2.63
C LEU A 52 3.41 -23.97 2.35
N PRO A 53 3.96 -25.10 2.82
CA PRO A 53 3.26 -26.39 2.75
C PRO A 53 1.92 -26.32 3.47
N LEU A 54 0.86 -26.82 2.84
CA LEU A 54 -0.50 -26.77 3.39
C LEU A 54 -0.59 -27.38 4.79
N GLU A 55 0.15 -28.46 5.02
CA GLU A 55 0.25 -29.14 6.31
C GLU A 55 0.92 -28.31 7.41
N LYS A 56 1.71 -27.30 7.03
CA LYS A 56 2.39 -26.38 7.95
C LYS A 56 1.59 -25.11 8.28
N ARG A 57 0.44 -24.92 7.67
CA ARG A 57 -0.38 -23.71 7.85
C ARG A 57 -0.78 -23.50 9.32
N GLY A 58 -1.26 -24.55 9.99
CA GLY A 58 -1.67 -24.44 11.40
C GLY A 58 -0.49 -24.09 12.31
N GLU A 59 0.67 -24.72 12.11
CA GLU A 59 1.91 -24.43 12.85
C GLU A 59 2.37 -22.99 12.65
N PHE A 60 2.23 -22.47 11.42
CA PHE A 60 2.55 -21.09 11.09
C PHE A 60 1.60 -20.11 11.80
N GLU A 61 0.28 -20.33 11.72
CA GLU A 61 -0.73 -19.49 12.39
C GLU A 61 -0.51 -19.47 13.92
N GLU A 62 -0.18 -20.60 14.54
CA GLU A 62 0.17 -20.67 15.96
C GLU A 62 1.47 -19.94 16.30
N SER A 63 2.48 -20.01 15.43
CA SER A 63 3.74 -19.30 15.62
C SER A 63 3.55 -17.78 15.57
N VAL A 64 2.75 -17.31 14.63
CA VAL A 64 2.40 -15.88 14.54
C VAL A 64 1.54 -15.45 15.72
N ALA A 65 0.58 -16.25 16.18
CA ALA A 65 -0.24 -15.92 17.36
C ALA A 65 0.59 -15.75 18.64
N ARG A 66 1.67 -16.52 18.81
CA ARG A 66 2.64 -16.30 19.89
C ARG A 66 3.37 -14.98 19.74
N LEU A 67 3.83 -14.67 18.53
CA LEU A 67 4.49 -13.41 18.23
C LEU A 67 3.58 -12.20 18.45
N GLU A 68 2.29 -12.30 18.11
CA GLU A 68 1.29 -11.27 18.38
C GLU A 68 1.21 -10.94 19.88
N ALA A 69 1.18 -11.97 20.71
CA ALA A 69 1.10 -11.80 22.16
C ALA A 69 2.41 -11.19 22.74
N GLU A 70 3.56 -11.59 22.24
CA GLU A 70 4.87 -11.12 22.71
C GLU A 70 5.17 -9.69 22.26
N GLU A 71 4.82 -9.34 21.01
CA GLU A 71 5.18 -8.09 20.36
C GLU A 71 4.01 -7.08 20.27
N CYS A 72 2.84 -7.40 20.84
CA CYS A 72 1.62 -6.58 20.73
C CYS A 72 1.22 -6.29 19.27
N LEU A 73 1.43 -7.24 18.37
CA LEU A 73 1.01 -7.16 16.99
C LEU A 73 -0.42 -7.68 16.82
N GLN A 74 -1.05 -7.27 15.73
CA GLN A 74 -2.31 -7.81 15.24
C GLN A 74 -2.09 -8.33 13.83
N CYS A 75 -2.32 -9.61 13.60
CA CYS A 75 -2.15 -10.24 12.30
C CYS A 75 -3.48 -10.85 11.86
N HIS A 76 -3.79 -10.72 10.57
CA HIS A 76 -4.94 -11.40 9.98
C HIS A 76 -4.49 -12.15 8.72
N PHE A 77 -5.06 -13.33 8.54
CA PHE A 77 -4.76 -14.19 7.40
C PHE A 77 -5.95 -14.28 6.46
N SER A 78 -5.68 -14.21 5.16
CA SER A 78 -6.63 -14.55 4.11
C SER A 78 -5.98 -15.50 3.11
N ALA A 79 -6.78 -16.37 2.51
CA ALA A 79 -6.32 -17.11 1.34
C ALA A 79 -6.14 -16.13 0.19
N SER A 80 -5.03 -16.24 -0.53
CA SER A 80 -4.78 -15.44 -1.71
C SER A 80 -5.14 -16.25 -2.95
N ASP A 81 -6.23 -15.85 -3.61
CA ASP A 81 -6.41 -16.17 -5.01
C ASP A 81 -5.78 -15.02 -5.81
N PRO A 82 -4.73 -15.27 -6.61
CA PRO A 82 -4.13 -14.23 -7.41
C PRO A 82 -5.17 -13.67 -8.38
N VAL A 83 -5.61 -12.45 -8.13
CA VAL A 83 -6.42 -11.69 -9.09
C VAL A 83 -5.42 -11.06 -10.05
N PRO A 84 -5.44 -11.41 -11.35
CA PRO A 84 -4.60 -10.75 -12.32
C PRO A 84 -4.96 -9.26 -12.34
N SER A 85 -4.00 -8.38 -12.10
CA SER A 85 -4.20 -6.97 -12.39
C SER A 85 -4.33 -6.83 -13.91
N THR A 86 -5.55 -6.63 -14.40
CA THR A 86 -5.81 -6.31 -15.80
C THR A 86 -5.79 -4.79 -15.95
N GLY A 87 -4.83 -4.27 -16.69
CA GLY A 87 -4.77 -2.85 -16.98
C GLY A 87 -3.33 -2.30 -16.98
N LYS A 88 -3.21 -1.07 -17.47
CA LYS A 88 -1.95 -0.34 -17.48
C LYS A 88 -1.73 0.32 -16.12
N VAL A 89 -0.59 0.08 -15.49
CA VAL A 89 -0.22 0.76 -14.25
C VAL A 89 0.49 2.07 -14.59
N VAL A 90 0.01 3.16 -13.99
CA VAL A 90 0.57 4.51 -14.15
C VAL A 90 0.86 5.09 -12.77
N SER A 91 1.94 5.83 -12.63
CA SER A 91 2.28 6.55 -11.41
C SER A 91 2.02 8.03 -11.59
N PHE A 92 1.44 8.66 -10.56
CA PHE A 92 1.17 10.09 -10.50
C PHE A 92 1.84 10.67 -9.27
N ASP A 93 2.57 11.78 -9.46
CA ASP A 93 3.07 12.61 -8.38
C ASP A 93 2.25 13.90 -8.35
N VAL A 94 1.62 14.18 -7.21
CA VAL A 94 0.76 15.34 -7.00
C VAL A 94 1.33 16.19 -5.89
N VAL A 95 1.54 17.48 -6.17
CA VAL A 95 2.01 18.45 -5.18
C VAL A 95 1.14 19.68 -5.25
N GLY A 96 0.67 20.18 -4.12
CA GLY A 96 -0.09 21.41 -4.04
C GLY A 96 -0.33 21.91 -2.63
N GLN A 97 -1.01 23.04 -2.48
CA GLN A 97 -1.33 23.59 -1.18
C GLN A 97 -2.23 22.62 -0.40
N ASP A 98 -1.86 22.33 0.86
CA ASP A 98 -2.66 21.46 1.72
C ASP A 98 -4.03 22.06 2.02
N ARG A 99 -5.06 21.22 1.89
CA ARG A 99 -6.45 21.57 2.18
C ARG A 99 -7.29 20.36 2.57
N PRO A 100 -8.31 20.54 3.41
CA PRO A 100 -9.24 19.44 3.72
C PRO A 100 -9.89 18.87 2.47
N GLY A 101 -9.92 17.53 2.37
CA GLY A 101 -10.60 16.81 1.31
C GLY A 101 -9.79 16.61 0.01
N ILE A 102 -8.50 16.96 -0.04
CA ILE A 102 -7.67 16.78 -1.24
C ILE A 102 -7.56 15.30 -1.65
N VAL A 103 -7.36 14.39 -0.70
CA VAL A 103 -7.32 12.94 -0.98
C VAL A 103 -8.66 12.45 -1.50
N PHE A 104 -9.77 12.91 -0.92
CA PHE A 104 -11.11 12.55 -1.40
C PHE A 104 -11.32 13.01 -2.84
N ALA A 105 -10.98 14.24 -3.18
CA ALA A 105 -11.14 14.77 -4.53
C ALA A 105 -10.31 13.98 -5.56
N LEU A 106 -9.07 13.62 -5.22
CA LEU A 106 -8.21 12.79 -6.07
C LEU A 106 -8.79 11.38 -6.29
N THR A 107 -9.20 10.72 -5.21
CA THR A 107 -9.70 9.33 -5.29
C THR A 107 -11.10 9.25 -5.89
N ASP A 108 -11.95 10.24 -5.69
CA ASP A 108 -13.27 10.35 -6.30
C ASP A 108 -13.16 10.45 -7.82
N LEU A 109 -12.25 11.31 -8.30
CA LEU A 109 -11.96 11.41 -9.73
C LEU A 109 -11.43 10.08 -10.30
N LEU A 110 -10.49 9.43 -9.63
CA LEU A 110 -9.97 8.14 -10.08
C LEU A 110 -11.08 7.08 -10.17
N ALA A 111 -12.03 7.11 -9.23
CA ALA A 111 -13.18 6.22 -9.24
C ALA A 111 -14.14 6.48 -10.43
N GLU A 112 -14.34 7.75 -10.84
CA GLU A 112 -15.10 8.09 -12.05
C GLU A 112 -14.53 7.41 -13.31
N PHE A 113 -13.20 7.25 -13.36
CA PHE A 113 -12.50 6.57 -14.46
C PHE A 113 -12.34 5.06 -14.26
N ASN A 114 -12.99 4.47 -13.24
CA ASN A 114 -12.82 3.07 -12.86
C ASN A 114 -11.35 2.67 -12.64
N ALA A 115 -10.54 3.61 -12.22
CA ALA A 115 -9.14 3.41 -11.90
C ALA A 115 -8.98 2.83 -10.50
N ASN A 116 -8.15 1.80 -10.35
CA ASN A 116 -7.88 1.18 -9.06
C ASN A 116 -6.58 1.71 -8.46
N VAL A 117 -6.63 2.26 -7.25
CA VAL A 117 -5.44 2.71 -6.53
C VAL A 117 -4.70 1.49 -5.95
N GLU A 118 -3.50 1.21 -6.45
CA GLU A 118 -2.64 0.13 -5.96
C GLU A 118 -1.79 0.56 -4.75
N SER A 119 -1.32 1.82 -4.75
CA SER A 119 -0.67 2.44 -3.61
C SER A 119 -0.90 3.94 -3.60
N LEU A 120 -0.93 4.50 -2.41
CA LEU A 120 -1.04 5.93 -2.16
C LEU A 120 -0.16 6.27 -0.95
N ASP A 121 0.91 7.01 -1.20
CA ASP A 121 1.80 7.54 -0.18
C ASP A 121 1.65 9.05 -0.12
N THR A 122 1.39 9.60 1.08
CA THR A 122 1.15 11.03 1.25
C THR A 122 1.94 11.61 2.41
N HIS A 123 2.39 12.84 2.25
CA HIS A 123 2.98 13.60 3.34
C HIS A 123 2.76 15.10 3.15
N CYS A 124 2.85 15.85 4.24
CA CYS A 124 2.86 17.31 4.19
C CYS A 124 4.26 17.83 4.51
N SER A 125 4.66 18.88 3.82
CA SER A 125 5.92 19.60 4.06
C SER A 125 5.71 21.10 4.06
N SER A 126 6.62 21.84 4.71
CA SER A 126 6.58 23.31 4.66
C SER A 126 7.34 23.81 3.43
N ALA A 127 6.72 24.69 2.66
CA ALA A 127 7.36 25.34 1.52
C ALA A 127 8.53 26.21 1.98
N PRO A 128 9.75 26.09 1.40
CA PRO A 128 10.95 26.76 1.92
C PRO A 128 10.89 28.29 1.95
N MET A 129 10.11 28.91 1.08
CA MET A 129 10.08 30.38 0.92
C MET A 129 8.82 31.04 1.49
N SER A 130 7.65 30.42 1.36
CA SER A 130 6.37 30.98 1.83
C SER A 130 5.99 30.48 3.23
N GLY A 131 6.51 29.34 3.67
CA GLY A 131 6.11 28.70 4.92
C GLY A 131 4.72 28.03 4.83
N GLU A 132 4.08 28.03 3.69
CA GLU A 132 2.83 27.35 3.44
C GLU A 132 3.00 25.82 3.54
N ILE A 133 1.96 25.13 3.95
CA ILE A 133 1.98 23.67 3.98
C ILE A 133 1.61 23.14 2.60
N LEU A 134 2.52 22.33 2.06
CA LEU A 134 2.34 21.60 0.81
C LEU A 134 1.97 20.17 1.10
N PHE A 135 0.94 19.69 0.43
CA PHE A 135 0.55 18.30 0.35
C PHE A 135 1.27 17.63 -0.81
N HIS A 136 1.83 16.45 -0.56
CA HIS A 136 2.47 15.59 -1.55
C HIS A 136 1.76 14.25 -1.57
N ALA A 137 1.50 13.72 -2.75
CA ALA A 137 0.96 12.38 -2.93
C ALA A 137 1.66 11.67 -4.09
N GLU A 138 2.12 10.46 -3.83
CA GLU A 138 2.62 9.52 -4.83
C GLU A 138 1.60 8.40 -4.97
N LEU A 139 1.02 8.24 -6.17
CA LEU A 139 0.01 7.24 -6.44
C LEU A 139 0.48 6.27 -7.50
N ARG A 140 0.19 4.98 -7.29
CA ARG A 140 0.21 3.97 -8.35
C ARG A 140 -1.21 3.53 -8.62
N VAL A 141 -1.60 3.59 -9.88
CA VAL A 141 -2.99 3.39 -10.28
C VAL A 141 -3.05 2.40 -11.43
N ALA A 142 -3.84 1.35 -11.29
CA ALA A 142 -4.17 0.45 -12.38
C ALA A 142 -5.38 1.02 -13.14
N LEU A 143 -5.17 1.29 -14.42
CA LEU A 143 -6.14 1.91 -15.32
C LEU A 143 -6.76 0.86 -16.24
N PRO A 144 -8.07 0.94 -16.57
CA PRO A 144 -8.66 0.14 -17.64
C PRO A 144 -7.93 0.30 -18.97
N GLU A 145 -7.98 -0.72 -19.82
CA GLU A 145 -7.25 -0.71 -21.11
C GLU A 145 -7.76 0.37 -22.08
N ASP A 146 -9.04 0.73 -21.98
CA ASP A 146 -9.75 1.66 -22.87
C ASP A 146 -9.80 3.10 -22.34
N ILE A 147 -9.03 3.43 -21.30
CA ILE A 147 -9.06 4.76 -20.67
C ILE A 147 -8.44 5.83 -21.58
N ASP A 148 -9.07 6.99 -21.64
CA ASP A 148 -8.45 8.20 -22.18
C ASP A 148 -7.58 8.88 -21.10
N LEU A 149 -6.27 8.62 -21.17
CA LEU A 149 -5.29 9.21 -20.25
C LEU A 149 -5.26 10.73 -20.30
N ASN A 150 -5.41 11.32 -21.48
CA ASN A 150 -5.38 12.78 -21.62
C ASN A 150 -6.60 13.40 -20.91
N ALA A 151 -7.76 12.75 -20.98
CA ALA A 151 -8.94 13.20 -20.25
C ALA A 151 -8.77 13.08 -18.73
N LEU A 152 -8.14 11.99 -18.25
CA LEU A 152 -7.82 11.82 -16.83
C LEU A 152 -6.83 12.89 -16.35
N GLU A 153 -5.75 13.12 -17.07
CA GLU A 153 -4.74 14.13 -16.73
C GLU A 153 -5.34 15.53 -16.71
N ALA A 154 -6.17 15.90 -17.70
CA ALA A 154 -6.86 17.17 -17.73
C ALA A 154 -7.77 17.36 -16.50
N ARG A 155 -8.53 16.33 -16.13
CA ARG A 155 -9.42 16.37 -14.96
C ARG A 155 -8.64 16.40 -13.64
N LEU A 156 -7.49 15.73 -13.56
CA LEU A 156 -6.60 15.81 -12.39
C LEU A 156 -6.03 17.24 -12.24
N ALA A 157 -5.65 17.86 -13.33
CA ALA A 157 -5.20 19.27 -13.32
C ALA A 157 -6.32 20.25 -12.86
N ASP A 158 -7.58 19.95 -13.17
CA ASP A 158 -8.74 20.77 -12.78
C ASP A 158 -9.08 20.67 -11.27
N ILE A 159 -8.61 19.65 -10.54
CA ILE A 159 -8.89 19.49 -9.09
C ILE A 159 -8.31 20.65 -8.27
N GLY A 160 -7.29 21.31 -8.75
CA GLY A 160 -6.76 22.50 -8.11
C GLY A 160 -5.97 23.36 -9.06
N ASP A 161 -6.34 24.63 -9.17
CA ASP A 161 -5.59 25.66 -9.90
C ASP A 161 -4.12 25.77 -9.45
N GLU A 162 -3.72 25.04 -8.38
CA GLU A 162 -2.41 25.07 -7.73
C GLU A 162 -1.77 23.67 -7.54
N LEU A 163 -2.34 22.61 -8.13
CA LEU A 163 -1.73 21.26 -8.09
C LEU A 163 -0.77 21.09 -9.27
N MET A 164 0.48 20.81 -8.96
CA MET A 164 1.45 20.28 -9.94
C MET A 164 1.27 18.78 -10.05
N LEU A 165 1.08 18.30 -11.25
CA LEU A 165 0.90 16.88 -11.57
C LEU A 165 2.03 16.45 -12.49
N ASP A 166 2.80 15.46 -12.06
CA ASP A 166 3.75 14.74 -12.90
C ASP A 166 3.26 13.30 -13.14
N VAL A 167 3.24 12.87 -14.40
CA VAL A 167 2.77 11.54 -14.79
C VAL A 167 3.95 10.71 -15.27
N HIS A 168 4.16 9.57 -14.62
CA HIS A 168 5.21 8.62 -14.98
C HIS A 168 4.59 7.36 -15.58
N HIS A 169 4.90 7.10 -16.84
CA HIS A 169 4.51 5.86 -17.50
C HIS A 169 5.53 4.76 -17.13
N GLY A 170 5.06 3.71 -16.48
CA GLY A 170 5.84 2.51 -16.14
C GLY A 170 6.08 1.59 -17.34
#